data_1877dce297685df904f914e9194083e6
#
_entry.id   1877dce297685df904f914e9194083e6
#
_cell.length_a   1.000
_cell.length_b   1.000
_cell.length_c   1.000
_cell.angle_alpha   90.00
_cell.angle_beta   90.00
_cell.angle_gamma   90.00
#
_symmetry.space_group_name_H-M   'P 1'
#
loop_
_entity.id
_entity.type
_entity.pdbx_description
1 polymer ?
#
loop_
_entity_poly.entity_id
_entity_poly.type
_entity_poly.pdbx_seq_one_letter_code
_entity_poly.pdbx_strand_id
1 'polypeptide(L)'
;MSDIKKLIILGSGPAGYSAGIYAARAGLNPILVTGLEVGGQLTTTTEVENWPGDHDDLQGPDLMMRMRDHAEKFNVEIVNDHIEEVDLSKKPIKLKGNNEYFAESLIIATGASAQYLGLDSEQKFLGKGVSACATCDGFFYKEKEVAVIGGGNTAAEEALYLSNICSKVHLIHRRDSLRAEKILQDRIFSKADEGKIELHWNSQLKEVVGDELVNKIVLDSGKELELEGVFIAIGHKPNTDMFENQLDMKNGYISINSGLTGNVTQTSVDGVFAAGDVADSIYRQAITSAGFGCMAALDAQKFLED
;
A
#
# COMPACT_ATOMS: atom_id res chain seq x y z
N MET A 1 33.15 9.34 -16.01
CA MET A 1 32.43 8.04 -16.01
C MET A 1 31.32 8.20 -14.99
N SER A 2 30.08 7.88 -15.33
CA SER A 2 28.98 7.85 -14.36
C SER A 2 29.29 6.86 -13.25
N ASP A 3 29.09 7.27 -11.99
CA ASP A 3 29.30 6.42 -10.82
C ASP A 3 28.25 5.31 -10.82
N ILE A 4 28.66 4.07 -11.10
CA ILE A 4 27.75 2.92 -11.13
C ILE A 4 27.64 2.38 -9.71
N LYS A 5 26.42 2.35 -9.17
CA LYS A 5 26.12 1.84 -7.84
C LYS A 5 25.85 0.33 -7.91
N LYS A 6 26.29 -0.40 -6.91
CA LYS A 6 25.98 -1.84 -6.81
C LYS A 6 24.48 -2.08 -6.73
N LEU A 7 23.81 -1.30 -5.87
CA LEU A 7 22.39 -1.45 -5.60
C LEU A 7 21.71 -0.10 -5.46
N ILE A 8 20.59 0.07 -6.17
CA ILE A 8 19.63 1.17 -5.95
C ILE A 8 18.31 0.58 -5.47
N ILE A 9 17.68 1.27 -4.52
CA ILE A 9 16.37 0.93 -3.96
C ILE A 9 15.42 2.09 -4.29
N LEU A 10 14.31 1.82 -4.95
CA LEU A 10 13.29 2.82 -5.29
C LEU A 10 12.13 2.74 -4.31
N GLY A 11 11.93 3.81 -3.55
CA GLY A 11 10.85 3.96 -2.58
C GLY A 11 11.34 3.90 -1.14
N SER A 12 10.73 4.70 -0.29
CA SER A 12 11.09 4.91 1.12
C SER A 12 10.02 4.42 2.11
N GLY A 13 9.10 3.56 1.65
CA GLY A 13 8.17 2.87 2.54
C GLY A 13 8.86 1.78 3.38
N PRO A 14 8.10 0.99 4.16
CA PRO A 14 8.65 -0.08 5.01
C PRO A 14 9.50 -1.09 4.24
N ALA A 15 9.13 -1.41 2.99
CA ALA A 15 9.91 -2.29 2.12
C ALA A 15 11.27 -1.68 1.77
N GLY A 16 11.30 -0.40 1.37
CA GLY A 16 12.52 0.28 0.96
C GLY A 16 13.50 0.47 2.11
N TYR A 17 13.05 0.99 3.26
CA TYR A 17 13.94 1.14 4.42
C TYR A 17 14.45 -0.21 4.93
N SER A 18 13.60 -1.23 4.99
CA SER A 18 14.02 -2.58 5.37
C SER A 18 15.08 -3.11 4.41
N ALA A 19 14.86 -3.00 3.10
CA ALA A 19 15.84 -3.40 2.09
C ALA A 19 17.17 -2.64 2.27
N GLY A 20 17.12 -1.31 2.50
CA GLY A 20 18.29 -0.49 2.74
C GLY A 20 19.12 -0.94 3.92
N ILE A 21 18.47 -1.22 5.06
CA ILE A 21 19.13 -1.70 6.28
C ILE A 21 19.85 -3.03 6.02
N TYR A 22 19.17 -4.00 5.43
CA TYR A 22 19.75 -5.34 5.18
C TYR A 22 20.87 -5.28 4.14
N ALA A 23 20.70 -4.54 3.05
CA ALA A 23 21.72 -4.35 2.02
C ALA A 23 22.95 -3.63 2.56
N ALA A 24 22.78 -2.58 3.37
CA ALA A 24 23.90 -1.88 4.00
C ALA A 24 24.70 -2.80 4.95
N ARG A 25 24.01 -3.61 5.75
CA ARG A 25 24.62 -4.61 6.63
C ARG A 25 25.37 -5.70 5.87
N ALA A 26 24.95 -5.99 4.64
CA ALA A 26 25.67 -6.89 3.71
C ALA A 26 26.85 -6.21 2.98
N GLY A 27 27.13 -4.94 3.25
CA GLY A 27 28.24 -4.20 2.64
C GLY A 27 28.00 -3.77 1.18
N LEU A 28 26.76 -3.71 0.75
CA LEU A 28 26.41 -3.33 -0.64
C LEU A 28 26.43 -1.81 -0.87
N ASN A 29 26.47 -0.99 0.20
CA ASN A 29 26.40 0.47 0.14
C ASN A 29 25.26 0.98 -0.76
N PRO A 30 24.01 0.64 -0.43
CA PRO A 30 22.87 0.96 -1.29
C PRO A 30 22.57 2.46 -1.31
N ILE A 31 22.05 2.94 -2.45
CA ILE A 31 21.32 4.21 -2.53
C ILE A 31 19.83 3.92 -2.43
N LEU A 32 19.12 4.66 -1.57
CA LEU A 32 17.67 4.66 -1.49
C LEU A 32 17.12 5.97 -2.04
N VAL A 33 16.36 5.90 -3.13
CA VAL A 33 15.66 7.05 -3.73
C VAL A 33 14.24 7.09 -3.19
N THR A 34 13.88 8.20 -2.52
CA THR A 34 12.68 8.27 -1.69
C THR A 34 11.36 8.26 -2.46
N GLY A 35 11.33 8.85 -3.65
CA GLY A 35 10.10 9.23 -4.33
C GLY A 35 9.56 10.58 -3.81
N LEU A 36 8.33 10.92 -4.21
CA LEU A 36 7.66 12.18 -3.81
C LEU A 36 7.19 12.12 -2.35
N GLU A 37 6.62 11.00 -1.94
CA GLU A 37 6.11 10.78 -0.58
C GLU A 37 7.17 10.06 0.25
N VAL A 38 8.00 10.83 0.96
CA VAL A 38 9.07 10.28 1.82
C VAL A 38 8.45 9.52 3.00
N GLY A 39 8.70 8.21 3.08
CA GLY A 39 8.08 7.31 4.05
C GLY A 39 6.85 6.56 3.51
N GLY A 40 6.34 6.96 2.33
CA GLY A 40 5.20 6.31 1.67
C GLY A 40 3.88 6.49 2.42
N GLN A 41 2.91 5.64 2.15
CA GLN A 41 1.53 5.79 2.63
C GLN A 41 1.37 5.83 4.15
N LEU A 42 2.27 5.22 4.92
CA LEU A 42 2.19 5.27 6.38
C LEU A 42 2.35 6.68 6.95
N THR A 43 2.94 7.61 6.20
CA THR A 43 3.05 9.01 6.64
C THR A 43 1.71 9.75 6.64
N THR A 44 0.70 9.22 5.98
CA THR A 44 -0.67 9.77 5.94
C THR A 44 -1.62 9.06 6.92
N THR A 45 -1.15 8.01 7.59
CA THR A 45 -1.90 7.26 8.60
C THR A 45 -1.65 7.85 10.00
N THR A 46 -2.64 7.75 10.87
CA THR A 46 -2.54 8.11 12.29
C THR A 46 -1.89 6.96 13.09
N GLU A 47 -2.63 6.30 13.96
CA GLU A 47 -2.14 5.21 14.78
C GLU A 47 -1.89 3.94 13.97
N VAL A 48 -0.79 3.23 14.29
CA VAL A 48 -0.39 1.95 13.68
C VAL A 48 -0.33 0.89 14.78
N GLU A 49 -1.48 0.34 15.14
CA GLU A 49 -1.60 -0.63 16.24
C GLU A 49 -1.11 -2.04 15.87
N ASN A 50 -0.96 -2.32 14.57
CA ASN A 50 -0.62 -3.64 14.06
C ASN A 50 0.86 -3.81 13.69
N TRP A 51 1.74 -2.90 14.15
CA TRP A 51 3.19 -3.03 13.99
C TRP A 51 3.79 -3.76 15.19
N PRO A 52 4.30 -5.00 15.02
CA PRO A 52 4.85 -5.77 16.14
C PRO A 52 6.09 -5.12 16.75
N GLY A 53 6.14 -5.07 18.08
CA GLY A 53 7.29 -4.55 18.82
C GLY A 53 7.14 -3.09 19.26
N ASP A 54 6.03 -2.46 18.93
CA ASP A 54 5.65 -1.15 19.43
C ASP A 54 4.22 -1.22 19.98
N HIS A 55 3.97 -0.68 21.16
CA HIS A 55 2.68 -0.83 21.84
C HIS A 55 2.11 0.50 22.36
N ASP A 56 2.87 1.60 22.23
CA ASP A 56 2.51 2.90 22.78
C ASP A 56 2.15 3.85 21.64
N ASP A 57 0.88 4.00 21.32
CA ASP A 57 0.27 5.02 20.44
C ASP A 57 1.14 5.39 19.19
N LEU A 58 1.74 4.36 18.57
CA LEU A 58 2.66 4.54 17.45
C LEU A 58 1.95 5.21 16.27
N GLN A 59 2.43 6.39 15.90
CA GLN A 59 1.93 7.08 14.71
C GLN A 59 2.70 6.65 13.45
N GLY A 60 1.99 6.60 12.31
CA GLY A 60 2.61 6.22 11.04
C GLY A 60 3.84 7.06 10.67
N PRO A 61 3.80 8.41 10.76
CA PRO A 61 4.97 9.25 10.53
C PRO A 61 6.15 8.92 11.47
N ASP A 62 5.89 8.63 12.75
CA ASP A 62 6.92 8.30 13.73
C ASP A 62 7.58 6.96 13.42
N LEU A 63 6.80 5.96 13.01
CA LEU A 63 7.34 4.68 12.55
C LEU A 63 8.27 4.89 11.36
N MET A 64 7.85 5.66 10.36
CA MET A 64 8.66 5.90 9.17
C MET A 64 9.91 6.71 9.46
N MET A 65 9.85 7.66 10.37
CA MET A 65 11.02 8.40 10.87
C MET A 65 12.02 7.45 11.55
N ARG A 66 11.56 6.58 12.46
CA ARG A 66 12.43 5.57 13.12
C ARG A 66 13.06 4.61 12.12
N MET A 67 12.33 4.17 11.08
CA MET A 67 12.87 3.32 10.02
C MET A 67 13.92 4.04 9.19
N ARG A 68 13.73 5.33 8.89
CA ARG A 68 14.70 6.18 8.23
C ARG A 68 15.97 6.33 9.06
N ASP A 69 15.84 6.74 10.33
CA ASP A 69 16.98 6.90 11.25
C ASP A 69 17.78 5.60 11.37
N HIS A 70 17.08 4.46 11.37
CA HIS A 70 17.72 3.15 11.40
C HIS A 70 18.51 2.85 10.11
N ALA A 71 17.99 3.22 8.94
CA ALA A 71 18.71 3.09 7.68
C ALA A 71 19.94 4.01 7.63
N GLU A 72 19.80 5.27 8.06
CA GLU A 72 20.90 6.25 8.15
C GLU A 72 22.00 5.78 9.12
N LYS A 73 21.65 5.13 10.24
CA LYS A 73 22.61 4.52 11.18
C LYS A 73 23.54 3.51 10.51
N PHE A 74 23.08 2.81 9.48
CA PHE A 74 23.90 1.88 8.69
C PHE A 74 24.51 2.53 7.43
N ASN A 75 24.50 3.85 7.35
CA ASN A 75 25.04 4.64 6.23
C ASN A 75 24.38 4.33 4.89
N VAL A 76 23.07 4.04 4.89
CA VAL A 76 22.28 4.03 3.65
C VAL A 76 22.26 5.45 3.09
N GLU A 77 22.71 5.63 1.86
CA GLU A 77 22.64 6.93 1.17
C GLU A 77 21.19 7.18 0.76
N ILE A 78 20.49 8.09 1.46
CA ILE A 78 19.08 8.44 1.17
C ILE A 78 19.06 9.70 0.31
N VAL A 79 18.50 9.57 -0.89
CA VAL A 79 18.41 10.65 -1.88
C VAL A 79 16.94 11.04 -2.09
N ASN A 80 16.66 12.34 -1.88
CA ASN A 80 15.35 12.91 -2.17
C ASN A 80 15.25 13.20 -3.67
N ASP A 81 14.79 12.24 -4.43
CA ASP A 81 14.54 12.37 -5.87
C ASP A 81 13.32 11.52 -6.24
N HIS A 82 12.73 11.79 -7.39
CA HIS A 82 11.64 11.05 -7.97
C HIS A 82 12.06 10.51 -9.34
N ILE A 83 12.06 9.19 -9.48
CA ILE A 83 12.39 8.54 -10.75
C ILE A 83 11.15 8.50 -11.64
N GLU A 84 11.29 9.03 -12.85
CA GLU A 84 10.23 9.08 -13.85
C GLU A 84 10.43 8.06 -14.96
N GLU A 85 11.70 7.72 -15.26
CA GLU A 85 12.06 6.80 -16.35
C GLU A 85 13.09 5.77 -15.84
N VAL A 86 12.92 4.51 -16.25
CA VAL A 86 13.86 3.42 -15.99
C VAL A 86 14.10 2.65 -17.28
N ASP A 87 15.36 2.30 -17.56
CA ASP A 87 15.74 1.42 -18.67
C ASP A 87 16.32 0.13 -18.10
N LEU A 88 15.53 -0.94 -18.14
CA LEU A 88 15.89 -2.29 -17.71
C LEU A 88 16.46 -3.17 -18.83
N SER A 89 16.49 -2.67 -20.06
CA SER A 89 16.86 -3.44 -21.26
C SER A 89 18.36 -3.78 -21.34
N LYS A 90 19.19 -3.11 -20.52
CA LYS A 90 20.65 -3.28 -20.53
C LYS A 90 21.25 -3.00 -19.15
N LYS A 91 22.49 -3.46 -18.97
CA LYS A 91 23.32 -3.14 -17.80
C LYS A 91 24.39 -2.11 -18.17
N PRO A 92 24.75 -1.17 -17.25
CA PRO A 92 24.06 -0.93 -15.98
C PRO A 92 22.65 -0.41 -16.21
N ILE A 93 21.73 -0.73 -15.29
CA ILE A 93 20.36 -0.21 -15.24
C ILE A 93 20.43 1.31 -15.15
N LYS A 94 19.70 2.00 -16.02
CA LYS A 94 19.63 3.47 -15.99
C LYS A 94 18.31 3.92 -15.38
N LEU A 95 18.40 4.85 -14.41
CA LEU A 95 17.25 5.51 -13.82
C LEU A 95 17.39 7.01 -14.02
N LYS A 96 16.29 7.70 -14.28
CA LYS A 96 16.24 9.14 -14.51
C LYS A 96 15.10 9.79 -13.72
N GLY A 97 15.48 10.73 -12.89
CA GLY A 97 14.63 11.67 -12.20
C GLY A 97 15.17 13.08 -12.45
N ASN A 98 15.29 13.89 -11.38
CA ASN A 98 16.05 15.15 -11.47
C ASN A 98 17.52 14.91 -11.81
N ASN A 99 18.05 13.74 -11.41
CA ASN A 99 19.39 13.28 -11.73
C ASN A 99 19.34 11.93 -12.48
N GLU A 100 20.48 11.56 -13.09
CA GLU A 100 20.66 10.23 -13.69
C GLU A 100 21.46 9.33 -12.75
N TYR A 101 20.98 8.09 -12.60
CA TYR A 101 21.61 7.07 -11.78
C TYR A 101 21.87 5.81 -12.61
N PHE A 102 22.91 5.06 -12.23
CA PHE A 102 23.28 3.81 -12.87
C PHE A 102 23.51 2.74 -11.81
N ALA A 103 22.93 1.56 -12.00
CA ALA A 103 23.01 0.47 -11.03
C ALA A 103 23.30 -0.88 -11.68
N GLU A 104 24.00 -1.76 -10.96
CA GLU A 104 24.16 -3.16 -11.30
C GLU A 104 22.88 -3.95 -10.96
N SER A 105 22.24 -3.61 -9.85
CA SER A 105 21.02 -4.24 -9.35
C SER A 105 20.01 -3.19 -8.84
N LEU A 106 18.71 -3.53 -8.88
CA LEU A 106 17.62 -2.65 -8.52
C LEU A 106 16.60 -3.38 -7.63
N ILE A 107 16.19 -2.74 -6.53
CA ILE A 107 15.02 -3.16 -5.75
C ILE A 107 13.91 -2.12 -5.96
N ILE A 108 12.77 -2.59 -6.47
CA ILE A 108 11.57 -1.78 -6.69
C ILE A 108 10.68 -1.92 -5.44
N ALA A 109 10.55 -0.83 -4.68
CA ALA A 109 9.77 -0.73 -3.45
C ALA A 109 8.81 0.47 -3.50
N THR A 110 8.30 0.77 -4.71
CA THR A 110 7.48 1.96 -5.01
C THR A 110 6.06 1.89 -4.46
N GLY A 111 5.66 0.74 -3.92
CA GLY A 111 4.37 0.56 -3.26
C GLY A 111 3.16 0.60 -4.20
N ALA A 112 2.00 0.83 -3.62
CA ALA A 112 0.74 1.03 -4.32
C ALA A 112 -0.03 2.18 -3.65
N SER A 113 -0.78 2.93 -4.43
CA SER A 113 -1.59 4.05 -3.94
C SER A 113 -3.05 3.64 -3.82
N ALA A 114 -3.68 3.94 -2.70
CA ALA A 114 -5.11 3.79 -2.55
C ALA A 114 -5.85 4.68 -3.55
N GLN A 115 -6.91 4.15 -4.14
CA GLN A 115 -7.78 4.93 -5.01
C GLN A 115 -8.88 5.59 -4.21
N TYR A 116 -9.11 6.86 -4.48
CA TYR A 116 -10.15 7.67 -3.88
C TYR A 116 -11.17 8.14 -4.93
N LEU A 117 -12.32 8.62 -4.48
CA LEU A 117 -13.36 9.13 -5.38
C LEU A 117 -13.04 10.51 -5.92
N GLY A 118 -12.14 11.26 -5.27
CA GLY A 118 -11.75 12.61 -5.64
C GLY A 118 -12.72 13.68 -5.13
N LEU A 119 -13.46 13.39 -4.07
CA LEU A 119 -14.34 14.38 -3.44
C LEU A 119 -13.54 15.27 -2.47
N ASP A 120 -13.78 16.57 -2.49
CA ASP A 120 -13.14 17.51 -1.54
C ASP A 120 -13.41 17.12 -0.08
N SER A 121 -14.64 16.65 0.20
CA SER A 121 -15.03 16.17 1.53
C SER A 121 -14.29 14.91 1.95
N GLU A 122 -13.99 14.00 1.02
CA GLU A 122 -13.18 12.82 1.26
C GLU A 122 -11.76 13.22 1.72
N GLN A 123 -11.12 14.15 1.02
CA GLN A 123 -9.79 14.66 1.36
C GLN A 123 -9.77 15.39 2.72
N LYS A 124 -10.81 16.18 3.02
CA LYS A 124 -10.93 16.91 4.29
C LYS A 124 -10.93 15.98 5.51
N PHE A 125 -11.56 14.81 5.37
CA PHE A 125 -11.74 13.85 6.46
C PHE A 125 -10.82 12.65 6.39
N LEU A 126 -9.81 12.66 5.52
CA LEU A 126 -8.81 11.60 5.46
C LEU A 126 -8.05 11.51 6.81
N GLY A 127 -8.04 10.30 7.43
CA GLY A 127 -7.55 10.08 8.79
C GLY A 127 -8.42 10.67 9.91
N LYS A 128 -9.57 11.26 9.55
CA LYS A 128 -10.54 11.84 10.51
C LYS A 128 -11.94 11.23 10.35
N GLY A 129 -11.99 9.98 9.96
CA GLY A 129 -13.21 9.24 9.67
C GLY A 129 -13.26 8.68 8.26
N VAL A 130 -12.39 9.12 7.33
CA VAL A 130 -12.20 8.50 6.01
C VAL A 130 -10.91 7.70 6.00
N SER A 131 -11.00 6.44 5.57
CA SER A 131 -9.88 5.50 5.41
C SER A 131 -10.00 4.72 4.11
N ALA A 132 -8.91 4.08 3.67
CA ALA A 132 -8.87 3.12 2.57
C ALA A 132 -8.31 1.75 3.01
N CYS A 133 -8.29 1.46 4.32
CA CYS A 133 -7.77 0.22 4.87
C CYS A 133 -8.55 -0.21 6.11
N ALA A 134 -9.49 -1.15 5.95
CA ALA A 134 -10.28 -1.64 7.08
C ALA A 134 -9.45 -2.42 8.11
N THR A 135 -8.42 -3.14 7.69
CA THR A 135 -7.53 -3.88 8.60
C THR A 135 -6.59 -2.99 9.39
N CYS A 136 -6.35 -1.76 8.90
CA CYS A 136 -5.54 -0.77 9.59
C CYS A 136 -6.37 -0.02 10.65
N ASP A 137 -7.51 0.53 10.22
CA ASP A 137 -8.25 1.53 10.99
C ASP A 137 -9.58 1.02 11.56
N GLY A 138 -10.00 -0.19 11.17
CA GLY A 138 -11.33 -0.72 11.53
C GLY A 138 -11.56 -0.85 13.03
N PHE A 139 -10.49 -1.07 13.82
CA PHE A 139 -10.59 -1.21 15.26
C PHE A 139 -11.09 0.07 15.96
N PHE A 140 -10.77 1.26 15.44
CA PHE A 140 -11.25 2.55 15.98
C PHE A 140 -12.78 2.73 15.88
N TYR A 141 -13.41 1.90 15.03
CA TYR A 141 -14.85 1.92 14.77
C TYR A 141 -15.60 0.75 15.42
N LYS A 142 -14.97 0.12 16.43
CA LYS A 142 -15.63 -0.95 17.19
C LYS A 142 -16.97 -0.48 17.76
N GLU A 143 -18.03 -1.28 17.51
CA GLU A 143 -19.40 -1.02 17.95
C GLU A 143 -20.04 0.26 17.36
N LYS A 144 -19.43 0.86 16.33
CA LYS A 144 -19.94 2.03 15.59
C LYS A 144 -20.54 1.63 14.25
N GLU A 145 -21.29 2.54 13.65
CA GLU A 145 -21.77 2.39 12.28
C GLU A 145 -20.76 2.96 11.30
N VAL A 146 -20.50 2.23 10.20
CA VAL A 146 -19.53 2.64 9.17
C VAL A 146 -20.07 2.39 7.77
N ALA A 147 -19.51 3.09 6.79
CA ALA A 147 -19.76 2.84 5.38
C ALA A 147 -18.53 2.22 4.70
N VAL A 148 -18.79 1.30 3.76
CA VAL A 148 -17.77 0.80 2.80
C VAL A 148 -18.24 1.18 1.39
N ILE A 149 -17.39 1.87 0.65
CA ILE A 149 -17.67 2.35 -0.70
C ILE A 149 -16.96 1.46 -1.70
N GLY A 150 -17.71 0.67 -2.45
CA GLY A 150 -17.11 -0.23 -3.46
C GLY A 150 -18.02 -1.40 -3.81
N GLY A 151 -17.50 -2.37 -4.56
CA GLY A 151 -18.29 -3.55 -4.97
C GLY A 151 -17.43 -4.65 -5.63
N GLY A 152 -16.12 -4.56 -5.54
CA GLY A 152 -15.16 -5.60 -5.89
C GLY A 152 -14.74 -6.44 -4.68
N ASN A 153 -13.74 -7.32 -4.86
CA ASN A 153 -13.23 -8.18 -3.78
C ASN A 153 -12.80 -7.35 -2.57
N THR A 154 -12.02 -6.29 -2.75
CA THR A 154 -11.58 -5.41 -1.66
C THR A 154 -12.75 -4.90 -0.82
N ALA A 155 -13.81 -4.37 -1.46
CA ALA A 155 -14.96 -3.87 -0.73
C ALA A 155 -15.72 -4.97 0.02
N ALA A 156 -15.83 -6.15 -0.56
CA ALA A 156 -16.47 -7.29 0.09
C ALA A 156 -15.66 -7.80 1.28
N GLU A 157 -14.35 -7.93 1.13
CA GLU A 157 -13.43 -8.34 2.21
C GLU A 157 -13.44 -7.35 3.36
N GLU A 158 -13.33 -6.05 3.08
CA GLU A 158 -13.36 -5.00 4.09
C GLU A 158 -14.72 -4.91 4.80
N ALA A 159 -15.84 -5.01 4.06
CA ALA A 159 -17.17 -5.03 4.67
C ALA A 159 -17.39 -6.25 5.58
N LEU A 160 -16.91 -7.43 5.17
CA LEU A 160 -16.94 -8.64 5.99
C LEU A 160 -16.09 -8.50 7.25
N TYR A 161 -14.87 -7.97 7.12
CA TYR A 161 -14.00 -7.70 8.26
C TYR A 161 -14.67 -6.75 9.26
N LEU A 162 -15.13 -5.60 8.79
CA LEU A 162 -15.80 -4.58 9.61
C LEU A 162 -17.11 -5.09 10.24
N SER A 163 -17.85 -5.98 9.56
CA SER A 163 -19.09 -6.55 10.09
C SER A 163 -18.90 -7.39 11.36
N ASN A 164 -17.66 -7.81 11.65
CA ASN A 164 -17.34 -8.56 12.86
C ASN A 164 -17.02 -7.66 14.06
N ILE A 165 -16.68 -6.40 13.83
CA ILE A 165 -16.22 -5.46 14.87
C ILE A 165 -17.14 -4.25 15.03
N CYS A 166 -17.75 -3.78 13.95
CA CYS A 166 -18.68 -2.65 13.96
C CYS A 166 -20.10 -3.09 14.33
N SER A 167 -20.91 -2.15 14.78
CA SER A 167 -22.34 -2.41 15.04
C SER A 167 -23.10 -2.67 13.75
N LYS A 168 -22.80 -1.91 12.69
CA LYS A 168 -23.41 -2.00 11.38
C LYS A 168 -22.48 -1.50 10.28
N VAL A 169 -22.52 -2.14 9.11
CA VAL A 169 -21.77 -1.74 7.92
C VAL A 169 -22.74 -1.39 6.79
N HIS A 170 -22.66 -0.18 6.24
CA HIS A 170 -23.37 0.23 5.06
C HIS A 170 -22.50 0.00 3.82
N LEU A 171 -22.78 -1.05 3.03
CA LEU A 171 -22.05 -1.32 1.78
C LEU A 171 -22.72 -0.58 0.63
N ILE A 172 -22.04 0.46 0.11
CA ILE A 172 -22.56 1.37 -0.91
C ILE A 172 -21.94 1.03 -2.25
N HIS A 173 -22.78 0.66 -3.22
CA HIS A 173 -22.32 0.29 -4.55
C HIS A 173 -23.13 0.97 -5.65
N ARG A 174 -22.42 1.53 -6.65
CA ARG A 174 -23.00 2.26 -7.80
C ARG A 174 -23.77 1.40 -8.79
N ARG A 175 -23.79 0.09 -8.64
CA ARG A 175 -24.51 -0.89 -9.48
C ARG A 175 -25.51 -1.66 -8.64
N ASP A 176 -26.30 -2.51 -9.30
CA ASP A 176 -27.29 -3.39 -8.72
C ASP A 176 -26.74 -4.75 -8.27
N SER A 177 -25.43 -5.00 -8.48
CA SER A 177 -24.78 -6.28 -8.17
C SER A 177 -23.29 -6.11 -7.90
N LEU A 178 -22.72 -6.90 -6.99
CA LEU A 178 -21.30 -6.93 -6.68
C LEU A 178 -20.51 -7.59 -7.82
N ARG A 179 -19.26 -7.17 -7.97
CA ARG A 179 -18.27 -7.79 -8.87
C ARG A 179 -17.26 -8.67 -8.12
N ALA A 180 -17.43 -8.79 -6.81
CA ALA A 180 -16.62 -9.66 -5.99
C ALA A 180 -16.81 -11.14 -6.38
N GLU A 181 -15.89 -11.99 -5.96
CA GLU A 181 -16.01 -13.44 -6.12
C GLU A 181 -17.30 -13.97 -5.47
N LYS A 182 -17.86 -15.03 -6.06
CA LYS A 182 -19.16 -15.58 -5.62
C LYS A 182 -19.19 -15.93 -4.13
N ILE A 183 -18.10 -16.52 -3.62
CA ILE A 183 -17.99 -16.88 -2.20
C ILE A 183 -18.06 -15.66 -1.27
N LEU A 184 -17.48 -14.53 -1.67
CA LEU A 184 -17.54 -13.28 -0.92
C LEU A 184 -18.94 -12.68 -0.98
N GLN A 185 -19.59 -12.74 -2.15
CA GLN A 185 -20.96 -12.28 -2.29
C GLN A 185 -21.91 -13.06 -1.37
N ASP A 186 -21.79 -14.38 -1.33
CA ASP A 186 -22.64 -15.25 -0.50
C ASP A 186 -22.47 -14.92 1.00
N ARG A 187 -21.24 -14.63 1.44
CA ARG A 187 -20.95 -14.19 2.81
C ARG A 187 -21.54 -12.80 3.10
N ILE A 188 -21.44 -11.86 2.16
CA ILE A 188 -22.04 -10.51 2.29
C ILE A 188 -23.55 -10.62 2.45
N PHE A 189 -24.22 -11.43 1.62
CA PHE A 189 -25.66 -11.62 1.72
C PHE A 189 -26.07 -12.30 3.04
N SER A 190 -25.29 -13.28 3.52
CA SER A 190 -25.51 -13.87 4.84
C SER A 190 -25.42 -12.81 5.96
N LYS A 191 -24.41 -11.94 5.92
CA LYS A 191 -24.25 -10.84 6.88
C LYS A 191 -25.36 -9.77 6.76
N ALA A 192 -25.90 -9.59 5.57
CA ALA A 192 -27.06 -8.72 5.36
C ALA A 192 -28.33 -9.32 5.98
N ASP A 193 -28.56 -10.62 5.83
CA ASP A 193 -29.68 -11.34 6.47
C ASP A 193 -29.57 -11.32 8.00
N GLU A 194 -28.35 -11.31 8.56
CA GLU A 194 -28.07 -11.13 9.98
C GLU A 194 -28.28 -9.67 10.46
N GLY A 195 -28.52 -8.73 9.56
CA GLY A 195 -28.66 -7.30 9.86
C GLY A 195 -27.34 -6.57 10.15
N LYS A 196 -26.18 -7.22 9.94
CA LYS A 196 -24.86 -6.66 10.14
C LYS A 196 -24.39 -5.79 8.99
N ILE A 197 -24.82 -6.11 7.76
CA ILE A 197 -24.51 -5.34 6.56
C ILE A 197 -25.82 -4.85 5.93
N GLU A 198 -25.90 -3.56 5.62
CA GLU A 198 -26.98 -2.98 4.82
C GLU A 198 -26.46 -2.63 3.43
N LEU A 199 -27.11 -3.17 2.40
CA LEU A 199 -26.71 -2.97 1.01
C LEU A 199 -27.43 -1.76 0.40
N HIS A 200 -26.67 -0.83 -0.15
CA HIS A 200 -27.16 0.34 -0.87
C HIS A 200 -26.78 0.24 -2.34
N TRP A 201 -27.68 -0.34 -3.13
CA TRP A 201 -27.51 -0.50 -4.57
C TRP A 201 -27.79 0.78 -5.34
N ASN A 202 -27.19 0.90 -6.53
CA ASN A 202 -27.36 2.03 -7.43
C ASN A 202 -27.14 3.37 -6.71
N SER A 203 -26.19 3.39 -5.79
CA SER A 203 -25.92 4.51 -4.89
C SER A 203 -24.44 4.86 -4.90
N GLN A 204 -24.14 6.15 -4.88
CA GLN A 204 -22.80 6.66 -4.83
C GLN A 204 -22.65 7.65 -3.66
N LEU A 205 -21.46 7.65 -3.06
CA LEU A 205 -21.10 8.68 -2.10
C LEU A 205 -21.03 10.03 -2.82
N LYS A 206 -21.77 11.01 -2.33
CA LYS A 206 -21.74 12.38 -2.84
C LYS A 206 -20.92 13.29 -1.96
N GLU A 207 -21.04 13.13 -0.64
CA GLU A 207 -20.38 14.00 0.33
C GLU A 207 -20.17 13.27 1.65
N VAL A 208 -19.02 13.51 2.28
CA VAL A 208 -18.73 13.16 3.67
C VAL A 208 -18.92 14.42 4.52
N VAL A 209 -19.65 14.30 5.62
CA VAL A 209 -20.02 15.43 6.47
C VAL A 209 -19.57 15.20 7.91
N GLY A 210 -19.15 16.26 8.56
CA GLY A 210 -18.71 16.25 9.95
C GLY A 210 -18.10 17.58 10.35
N ASP A 211 -17.79 17.72 11.62
CA ASP A 211 -17.08 18.89 12.15
C ASP A 211 -15.55 18.61 12.18
N GLU A 212 -15.05 18.03 13.26
CA GLU A 212 -13.66 17.56 13.38
C GLU A 212 -13.50 16.13 12.85
N LEU A 213 -14.50 15.29 13.09
CA LEU A 213 -14.58 13.90 12.63
C LEU A 213 -15.85 13.72 11.78
N VAL A 214 -15.87 12.63 11.02
CA VAL A 214 -17.05 12.21 10.25
C VAL A 214 -18.21 11.91 11.21
N ASN A 215 -19.41 12.40 10.87
CA ASN A 215 -20.64 12.08 11.60
C ASN A 215 -21.78 11.63 10.69
N LYS A 216 -21.70 11.84 9.38
CA LYS A 216 -22.65 11.33 8.39
C LYS A 216 -22.08 11.36 6.97
N ILE A 217 -22.77 10.68 6.07
CA ILE A 217 -22.56 10.79 4.63
C ILE A 217 -23.85 11.14 3.92
N VAL A 218 -23.71 11.74 2.73
CA VAL A 218 -24.81 12.02 1.82
C VAL A 218 -24.60 11.21 0.54
N LEU A 219 -25.60 10.45 0.13
CA LEU A 219 -25.60 9.72 -1.13
C LEU A 219 -26.11 10.61 -2.29
N ASP A 220 -25.85 10.21 -3.52
CA ASP A 220 -26.29 10.90 -4.74
C ASP A 220 -27.83 11.04 -4.83
N SER A 221 -28.57 10.10 -4.22
CA SER A 221 -30.03 10.18 -4.07
C SER A 221 -30.52 11.26 -3.09
N GLY A 222 -29.63 11.86 -2.32
CA GLY A 222 -29.94 12.76 -1.21
C GLY A 222 -30.23 12.03 0.11
N LYS A 223 -30.16 10.70 0.16
CA LYS A 223 -30.25 9.94 1.42
C LYS A 223 -29.06 10.27 2.29
N GLU A 224 -29.31 10.61 3.55
CA GLU A 224 -28.28 10.78 4.57
C GLU A 224 -28.17 9.50 5.42
N LEU A 225 -26.95 9.15 5.82
CA LEU A 225 -26.66 8.05 6.74
C LEU A 225 -25.76 8.59 7.85
N GLU A 226 -26.23 8.49 9.09
CA GLU A 226 -25.43 8.81 10.28
C GLU A 226 -24.45 7.67 10.55
N LEU A 227 -23.17 7.98 10.63
CA LEU A 227 -22.09 7.00 10.85
C LEU A 227 -20.77 7.71 11.19
N GLU A 228 -19.83 6.99 11.77
CA GLU A 228 -18.59 7.58 12.25
C GLU A 228 -17.37 7.27 11.38
N GLY A 229 -17.46 6.34 10.42
CA GLY A 229 -16.34 5.97 9.55
C GLY A 229 -16.74 5.63 8.13
N VAL A 230 -15.90 5.99 7.16
CA VAL A 230 -16.09 5.73 5.73
C VAL A 230 -14.84 5.07 5.19
N PHE A 231 -14.97 3.86 4.67
CA PHE A 231 -13.88 3.10 4.06
C PHE A 231 -14.03 3.12 2.54
N ILE A 232 -13.06 3.74 1.87
CA ILE A 232 -13.03 3.84 0.41
C ILE A 232 -12.34 2.60 -0.17
N ALA A 233 -13.13 1.62 -0.58
CA ALA A 233 -12.69 0.30 -1.01
C ALA A 233 -12.87 0.10 -2.52
N ILE A 234 -12.42 1.07 -3.32
CA ILE A 234 -12.52 1.04 -4.79
C ILE A 234 -11.28 0.48 -5.47
N GLY A 235 -10.29 0.07 -4.69
CA GLY A 235 -9.07 -0.59 -5.10
C GLY A 235 -7.81 0.21 -4.85
N HIS A 236 -6.67 -0.40 -5.20
CA HIS A 236 -5.35 0.21 -5.15
C HIS A 236 -4.75 0.17 -6.56
N LYS A 237 -3.92 1.16 -6.87
CA LYS A 237 -3.10 1.19 -8.08
C LYS A 237 -1.64 1.02 -7.67
N PRO A 238 -0.95 -0.06 -8.09
CA PRO A 238 0.48 -0.19 -7.85
C PRO A 238 1.25 0.89 -8.65
N ASN A 239 2.33 1.39 -8.08
CA ASN A 239 3.15 2.45 -8.67
C ASN A 239 4.17 1.83 -9.63
N THR A 240 3.70 1.36 -10.78
CA THR A 240 4.43 0.54 -11.75
C THR A 240 4.48 1.12 -13.16
N ASP A 241 3.88 2.27 -13.41
CA ASP A 241 3.71 2.83 -14.75
C ASP A 241 5.05 2.93 -15.52
N MET A 242 6.15 3.29 -14.83
CA MET A 242 7.49 3.38 -15.43
C MET A 242 8.11 2.03 -15.82
N PHE A 243 7.55 0.92 -15.38
CA PHE A 243 8.03 -0.45 -15.65
C PHE A 243 7.16 -1.17 -16.67
N GLU A 244 6.11 -0.54 -17.19
CA GLU A 244 5.25 -1.12 -18.23
C GLU A 244 6.07 -1.56 -19.45
N ASN A 245 5.75 -2.73 -19.98
CA ASN A 245 6.45 -3.38 -21.09
C ASN A 245 7.93 -3.74 -20.83
N GLN A 246 8.43 -3.60 -19.61
CA GLN A 246 9.78 -3.98 -19.21
C GLN A 246 9.80 -5.14 -18.23
N LEU A 247 8.73 -5.30 -17.43
CA LEU A 247 8.58 -6.37 -16.45
C LEU A 247 7.26 -7.13 -16.67
N ASP A 248 7.26 -8.40 -16.31
CA ASP A 248 6.03 -9.18 -16.24
C ASP A 248 5.15 -8.68 -15.11
N MET A 249 3.88 -8.42 -15.42
CA MET A 249 2.90 -7.88 -14.49
C MET A 249 1.58 -8.64 -14.53
N LYS A 250 0.89 -8.68 -13.40
CA LYS A 250 -0.48 -9.18 -13.30
C LYS A 250 -1.36 -8.14 -12.63
N ASN A 251 -2.38 -7.66 -13.34
CA ASN A 251 -3.28 -6.59 -12.87
C ASN A 251 -2.52 -5.31 -12.44
N GLY A 252 -1.43 -4.98 -13.12
CA GLY A 252 -0.56 -3.85 -12.82
C GLY A 252 0.50 -4.11 -11.74
N TYR A 253 0.40 -5.18 -10.96
CA TYR A 253 1.40 -5.56 -9.96
C TYR A 253 2.57 -6.31 -10.60
N ILE A 254 3.79 -6.02 -10.16
CA ILE A 254 4.99 -6.71 -10.65
C ILE A 254 4.92 -8.19 -10.24
N SER A 255 5.11 -9.09 -11.21
CA SER A 255 5.20 -10.52 -10.94
C SER A 255 6.58 -10.85 -10.39
N ILE A 256 6.62 -11.55 -9.26
CA ILE A 256 7.85 -12.05 -8.65
C ILE A 256 7.81 -13.57 -8.57
N ASN A 257 8.97 -14.18 -8.39
CA ASN A 257 9.05 -15.61 -8.14
C ASN A 257 8.32 -15.96 -6.84
N SER A 258 7.97 -17.20 -6.67
CA SER A 258 7.39 -17.72 -5.43
C SER A 258 8.03 -19.03 -5.04
N GLY A 259 8.00 -19.38 -3.76
CA GLY A 259 8.44 -20.68 -3.29
C GLY A 259 9.50 -20.61 -2.20
N LEU A 260 10.02 -21.80 -1.82
CA LEU A 260 10.94 -21.98 -0.71
C LEU A 260 12.42 -22.11 -1.13
N THR A 261 12.72 -21.92 -2.41
CA THR A 261 14.08 -22.15 -2.97
C THR A 261 14.95 -20.91 -3.02
N GLY A 262 14.48 -19.76 -2.50
CA GLY A 262 15.14 -18.46 -2.61
C GLY A 262 14.74 -17.70 -3.88
N ASN A 263 15.30 -16.51 -4.07
CA ASN A 263 14.97 -15.58 -5.16
C ASN A 263 13.47 -15.27 -5.26
N VAL A 264 12.78 -15.20 -4.12
CA VAL A 264 11.33 -14.98 -4.05
C VAL A 264 10.93 -13.64 -4.63
N THR A 265 11.78 -12.62 -4.48
CA THR A 265 11.54 -11.25 -4.91
C THR A 265 12.05 -10.92 -6.32
N GLN A 266 12.69 -11.90 -7.00
CA GLN A 266 13.20 -11.77 -8.36
C GLN A 266 12.05 -11.52 -9.33
N THR A 267 12.21 -10.51 -10.18
CA THR A 267 11.29 -10.19 -11.29
C THR A 267 11.66 -10.98 -12.56
N SER A 268 11.00 -10.68 -13.69
CA SER A 268 11.35 -11.25 -15.00
C SER A 268 12.68 -10.75 -15.58
N VAL A 269 13.34 -9.78 -14.94
CA VAL A 269 14.65 -9.25 -15.36
C VAL A 269 15.70 -9.56 -14.30
N ASP A 270 16.83 -10.15 -14.72
CA ASP A 270 17.92 -10.51 -13.84
C ASP A 270 18.51 -9.31 -13.10
N GLY A 271 18.69 -9.45 -11.77
CA GLY A 271 19.18 -8.40 -10.89
C GLY A 271 18.17 -7.27 -10.62
N VAL A 272 16.90 -7.49 -10.96
CA VAL A 272 15.79 -6.59 -10.63
C VAL A 272 14.82 -7.33 -9.72
N PHE A 273 14.58 -6.78 -8.54
CA PHE A 273 13.76 -7.34 -7.48
C PHE A 273 12.60 -6.40 -7.16
N ALA A 274 11.48 -6.94 -6.66
CA ALA A 274 10.35 -6.12 -6.24
C ALA A 274 9.88 -6.53 -4.83
N ALA A 275 9.53 -5.55 -4.00
CA ALA A 275 9.20 -5.75 -2.59
C ALA A 275 8.06 -4.84 -2.12
N GLY A 276 7.17 -5.39 -1.31
CA GLY A 276 6.01 -4.70 -0.75
C GLY A 276 4.86 -4.60 -1.73
N ASP A 277 4.02 -3.59 -1.52
CA ASP A 277 2.72 -3.45 -2.19
C ASP A 277 2.81 -3.30 -3.72
N VAL A 278 3.97 -3.00 -4.28
CA VAL A 278 4.19 -2.99 -5.72
C VAL A 278 4.06 -4.38 -6.36
N ALA A 279 4.30 -5.44 -5.57
CA ALA A 279 4.18 -6.85 -5.95
C ALA A 279 3.12 -7.61 -5.14
N ASP A 280 2.75 -7.11 -3.96
CA ASP A 280 1.74 -7.72 -3.08
C ASP A 280 0.35 -7.08 -3.29
N SER A 281 -0.48 -7.76 -4.07
CA SER A 281 -1.89 -7.36 -4.29
C SER A 281 -2.86 -7.88 -3.22
N ILE A 282 -2.38 -8.68 -2.25
CA ILE A 282 -3.22 -9.44 -1.33
C ILE A 282 -3.16 -8.87 0.09
N TYR A 283 -1.98 -8.86 0.71
CA TYR A 283 -1.84 -8.52 2.13
C TYR A 283 -1.72 -7.03 2.36
N ARG A 284 -0.82 -6.36 1.65
CA ARG A 284 -0.60 -4.90 1.70
C ARG A 284 -0.49 -4.37 3.14
N GLN A 285 0.37 -5.00 3.92
CA GLN A 285 0.63 -4.62 5.30
C GLN A 285 2.06 -4.08 5.46
N ALA A 286 2.24 -3.13 6.39
CA ALA A 286 3.57 -2.57 6.69
C ALA A 286 4.59 -3.66 7.04
N ILE A 287 4.19 -4.64 7.85
CA ILE A 287 5.06 -5.73 8.28
C ILE A 287 5.39 -6.71 7.15
N THR A 288 4.44 -7.04 6.26
CA THR A 288 4.73 -7.87 5.08
C THR A 288 5.64 -7.13 4.13
N SER A 289 5.39 -5.84 3.90
CA SER A 289 6.26 -4.99 3.07
C SER A 289 7.69 -4.94 3.61
N ALA A 290 7.88 -4.75 4.92
CA ALA A 290 9.19 -4.79 5.56
C ALA A 290 9.88 -6.16 5.40
N GLY A 291 9.13 -7.25 5.55
CA GLY A 291 9.61 -8.62 5.32
C GLY A 291 10.05 -8.86 3.88
N PHE A 292 9.26 -8.41 2.89
CA PHE A 292 9.65 -8.47 1.48
C PHE A 292 10.90 -7.64 1.19
N GLY A 293 11.04 -6.45 1.81
CA GLY A 293 12.24 -5.63 1.69
C GLY A 293 13.51 -6.35 2.19
N CYS A 294 13.41 -7.05 3.32
CA CYS A 294 14.48 -7.90 3.83
C CYS A 294 14.85 -8.99 2.81
N MET A 295 13.86 -9.72 2.29
CA MET A 295 14.08 -10.78 1.29
C MET A 295 14.72 -10.25 0.01
N ALA A 296 14.26 -9.09 -0.49
CA ALA A 296 14.80 -8.48 -1.70
C ALA A 296 16.28 -8.07 -1.53
N ALA A 297 16.66 -7.58 -0.36
CA ALA A 297 18.06 -7.25 -0.08
C ALA A 297 18.95 -8.50 -0.07
N LEU A 298 18.48 -9.62 0.49
CA LEU A 298 19.20 -10.89 0.50
C LEU A 298 19.30 -11.52 -0.90
N ASP A 299 18.23 -11.44 -1.69
CA ASP A 299 18.23 -11.90 -3.08
C ASP A 299 19.19 -11.06 -3.94
N ALA A 300 19.18 -9.73 -3.77
CA ALA A 300 20.11 -8.82 -4.45
C ALA A 300 21.57 -9.05 -4.03
N GLN A 301 21.84 -9.30 -2.74
CA GLN A 301 23.17 -9.65 -2.25
C GLN A 301 23.69 -10.90 -2.98
N LYS A 302 22.89 -11.95 -2.99
CA LYS A 302 23.28 -13.20 -3.64
C LYS A 302 23.56 -12.99 -5.14
N PHE A 303 22.71 -12.24 -5.84
CA PHE A 303 22.92 -11.92 -7.26
C PHE A 303 24.22 -11.15 -7.53
N LEU A 304 24.64 -10.27 -6.61
CA LEU A 304 25.84 -9.44 -6.76
C LEU A 304 27.13 -10.16 -6.31
N GLU A 305 27.02 -11.29 -5.61
CA GLU A 305 28.14 -12.14 -5.18
C GLU A 305 28.47 -13.24 -6.21
N ASP A 306 27.51 -13.64 -7.04
CA ASP A 306 27.67 -14.61 -8.14
C ASP A 306 28.32 -13.97 -9.37
#